data_1eecfc749653baedcb097ad0c7f91e8c
#
_entry.id   1eecfc749653baedcb097ad0c7f91e8c
#
_cell.length_a   1.000
_cell.length_b   1.000
_cell.length_c   1.000
_cell.angle_alpha   90.00
_cell.angle_beta   90.00
_cell.angle_gamma   90.00
#
_symmetry.space_group_name_H-M   'P 1'
#
loop_
_entity.id
_entity.type
_entity.pdbx_description
1 polymer ?
#
loop_
_entity_poly.entity_id
_entity_poly.type
_entity_poly.pdbx_seq_one_letter_code
_entity_poly.pdbx_strand_id
1 'polypeptide(L)'
;TTISLGSAFEGMGNANSGYRSKTFEKFVNSLAGFRDRVEAQYAGTVYPTGSALAGGKFDASRTPVNQYSSDVMIPAFLKAYTSMGGNSLSVFPALSRMLPNWTIRYSGLGRLPWFNEHFKSVNINHSYKSVFAVGSYNSYSTFQEYMNGLGFVSDATTGNPSPSSMFNISQVSINESFSPLLGMDVTFNNNMTVKAEYRQTRVLNLSMTSVQLNEALSKDWVIGRGYRINNFDVFGWGAKASRSKSKGGNKNAANKNASTTKTVQTGTNHDLTLR
;
A
#
# COMPACT_ATOMS: atom_id res chain seq x y z
N THR A 1 -1.36 -6.76 -1.53
CA THR A 1 -0.13 -7.57 -1.36
C THR A 1 1.06 -6.67 -1.15
N THR A 2 1.85 -6.95 -0.12
CA THR A 2 3.02 -6.15 0.22
C THR A 2 4.21 -6.62 -0.60
N ILE A 3 4.79 -5.75 -1.40
CA ILE A 3 5.96 -6.08 -2.22
C ILE A 3 7.22 -5.32 -1.84
N SER A 4 7.12 -4.27 -1.03
CA SER A 4 8.24 -3.38 -0.80
C SER A 4 8.31 -2.95 0.66
N LEU A 5 9.18 -3.56 1.43
CA LEU A 5 9.52 -3.06 2.76
C LEU A 5 11.00 -2.65 2.85
N GLY A 6 11.84 -3.26 2.01
CA GLY A 6 13.28 -3.11 2.10
C GLY A 6 13.81 -1.70 1.87
N SER A 7 13.16 -0.91 1.01
CA SER A 7 13.57 0.46 0.67
C SER A 7 12.62 1.54 1.21
N ALA A 8 11.57 1.16 1.96
CA ALA A 8 10.55 2.09 2.45
C ALA A 8 11.11 3.19 3.36
N PHE A 9 12.20 2.92 4.05
CA PHE A 9 12.86 3.83 4.99
C PHE A 9 14.21 4.35 4.48
N GLU A 10 14.63 3.98 3.27
CA GLU A 10 15.81 4.58 2.66
C GLU A 10 15.51 6.05 2.35
N GLY A 11 16.42 6.93 2.79
CA GLY A 11 16.28 8.37 2.54
C GLY A 11 16.49 8.72 1.08
N MET A 12 15.80 9.75 0.63
CA MET A 12 16.15 10.42 -0.62
C MET A 12 17.57 11.02 -0.47
N GLY A 13 18.31 11.06 -1.57
CA GLY A 13 19.64 11.67 -1.59
C GLY A 13 19.62 13.12 -1.11
N ASN A 14 20.75 13.59 -0.65
CA ASN A 14 20.99 14.97 -0.24
C ASN A 14 21.86 15.69 -1.26
N ALA A 15 22.15 16.98 -1.02
CA ALA A 15 23.00 17.78 -1.91
C ALA A 15 24.38 17.16 -2.14
N ASN A 16 24.98 16.53 -1.10
CA ASN A 16 26.30 15.90 -1.21
C ASN A 16 26.31 14.65 -2.08
N SER A 17 25.16 13.96 -2.21
CA SER A 17 24.97 12.81 -3.11
C SER A 17 24.39 13.21 -4.49
N GLY A 18 24.32 14.51 -4.81
CA GLY A 18 23.66 15.01 -6.01
C GLY A 18 22.17 14.66 -6.04
N TYR A 19 21.52 14.56 -4.89
CA TYR A 19 20.11 14.14 -4.71
C TYR A 19 19.81 12.72 -5.22
N ARG A 20 20.82 11.89 -5.44
CA ARG A 20 20.63 10.49 -5.82
C ARG A 20 20.37 9.63 -4.57
N SER A 21 19.29 8.86 -4.61
CA SER A 21 19.05 7.86 -3.56
C SER A 21 19.94 6.63 -3.79
N LYS A 22 20.36 5.96 -2.71
CA LYS A 22 21.08 4.68 -2.79
C LYS A 22 20.30 3.61 -3.55
N THR A 23 18.97 3.66 -3.45
CA THR A 23 18.07 2.74 -4.14
C THR A 23 18.10 2.98 -5.65
N PHE A 24 18.11 4.25 -6.07
CA PHE A 24 18.26 4.60 -7.48
C PHE A 24 19.60 4.15 -8.05
N GLU A 25 20.70 4.33 -7.30
CA GLU A 25 22.02 3.83 -7.72
C GLU A 25 22.04 2.30 -7.85
N LYS A 26 21.43 1.57 -6.91
CA LYS A 26 21.26 0.10 -7.01
C LYS A 26 20.48 -0.28 -8.28
N PHE A 27 19.43 0.48 -8.61
CA PHE A 27 18.65 0.26 -9.83
C PHE A 27 19.52 0.41 -11.07
N VAL A 28 20.17 1.55 -11.24
CA VAL A 28 21.00 1.85 -12.42
C VAL A 28 22.13 0.83 -12.56
N ASN A 29 22.84 0.53 -11.47
CA ASN A 29 23.97 -0.41 -11.48
C ASN A 29 23.54 -1.85 -11.78
N SER A 30 22.28 -2.19 -11.57
CA SER A 30 21.76 -3.53 -11.83
C SER A 30 21.33 -3.75 -13.28
N LEU A 31 21.09 -2.68 -14.07
CA LEU A 31 20.58 -2.78 -15.43
C LEU A 31 21.45 -3.64 -16.35
N ALA A 32 22.78 -3.40 -16.35
CA ALA A 32 23.71 -4.17 -17.18
C ALA A 32 23.65 -5.67 -16.83
N GLY A 33 23.66 -6.01 -15.54
CA GLY A 33 23.62 -7.41 -15.14
C GLY A 33 22.26 -8.10 -15.43
N PHE A 34 21.14 -7.35 -15.49
CA PHE A 34 19.88 -7.90 -15.95
C PHE A 34 19.85 -8.06 -17.47
N ARG A 35 20.36 -7.09 -18.22
CA ARG A 35 20.51 -7.21 -19.67
C ARG A 35 21.31 -8.48 -20.04
N ASP A 36 22.48 -8.66 -19.41
CA ASP A 36 23.34 -9.81 -19.70
C ASP A 36 22.65 -11.16 -19.38
N ARG A 37 21.80 -11.19 -18.35
CA ARG A 37 21.00 -12.39 -18.02
C ARG A 37 19.88 -12.66 -19.00
N VAL A 38 19.18 -11.61 -19.44
CA VAL A 38 18.16 -11.72 -20.50
C VAL A 38 18.84 -12.23 -21.77
N GLU A 39 19.96 -11.62 -22.15
CA GLU A 39 20.73 -12.01 -23.32
C GLU A 39 21.21 -13.46 -23.27
N ALA A 40 21.67 -13.92 -22.10
CA ALA A 40 22.07 -15.30 -21.89
C ALA A 40 20.94 -16.31 -22.13
N GLN A 41 19.67 -15.92 -21.96
CA GLN A 41 18.51 -16.80 -22.26
C GLN A 41 18.33 -17.01 -23.76
N TYR A 42 18.81 -16.09 -24.60
CA TYR A 42 18.76 -16.23 -26.05
C TYR A 42 19.95 -17.03 -26.60
N ALA A 43 20.93 -17.37 -25.78
CA ALA A 43 22.11 -18.10 -26.23
C ALA A 43 21.71 -19.44 -26.86
N GLY A 44 22.18 -19.65 -28.11
CA GLY A 44 21.88 -20.88 -28.86
C GLY A 44 20.51 -20.90 -29.56
N THR A 45 19.68 -19.86 -29.41
CA THR A 45 18.40 -19.77 -30.13
C THR A 45 18.63 -19.50 -31.60
N VAL A 46 17.67 -19.87 -32.43
CA VAL A 46 17.66 -19.60 -33.87
C VAL A 46 16.66 -18.48 -34.14
N TYR A 47 17.04 -17.56 -35.03
CA TYR A 47 16.13 -16.48 -35.41
C TYR A 47 14.88 -17.02 -36.10
N PRO A 48 13.72 -16.36 -35.87
CA PRO A 48 12.45 -16.86 -36.38
C PRO A 48 12.41 -16.87 -37.91
N THR A 49 11.67 -17.86 -38.42
CA THR A 49 11.39 -17.95 -39.86
C THR A 49 10.59 -16.73 -40.31
N GLY A 50 10.98 -16.11 -41.41
CA GLY A 50 10.38 -14.86 -41.90
C GLY A 50 11.06 -13.57 -41.41
N SER A 51 12.08 -13.68 -40.55
CA SER A 51 12.95 -12.54 -40.23
C SER A 51 14.10 -12.40 -41.25
N ALA A 52 14.70 -11.22 -41.30
CA ALA A 52 15.88 -10.97 -42.16
C ALA A 52 17.09 -11.83 -41.81
N LEU A 53 17.13 -12.42 -40.62
CA LEU A 53 18.21 -13.30 -40.11
C LEU A 53 17.77 -14.77 -39.98
N ALA A 54 16.67 -15.17 -40.62
CA ALA A 54 16.07 -16.47 -40.52
C ALA A 54 17.11 -17.61 -40.70
N GLY A 55 17.05 -18.62 -39.80
CA GLY A 55 17.94 -19.77 -39.80
C GLY A 55 19.35 -19.53 -39.20
N GLY A 56 19.70 -18.26 -38.93
CA GLY A 56 20.91 -17.93 -38.18
C GLY A 56 20.74 -18.16 -36.68
N LYS A 57 21.83 -18.41 -35.96
CA LYS A 57 21.84 -18.43 -34.50
C LYS A 57 21.83 -17.00 -33.97
N PHE A 58 21.22 -16.82 -32.80
CA PHE A 58 21.22 -15.55 -32.10
C PHE A 58 22.67 -15.08 -31.86
N ASP A 59 22.90 -13.82 -32.18
CA ASP A 59 24.18 -13.15 -31.99
C ASP A 59 23.93 -11.76 -31.38
N ALA A 60 24.34 -11.60 -30.14
CA ALA A 60 24.16 -10.38 -29.36
C ALA A 60 24.90 -9.17 -29.96
N SER A 61 25.95 -9.40 -30.78
CA SER A 61 26.65 -8.32 -31.47
C SER A 61 25.80 -7.71 -32.60
N ARG A 62 24.89 -8.46 -33.19
CA ARG A 62 23.99 -8.05 -34.27
C ARG A 62 22.64 -7.56 -33.77
N THR A 63 22.11 -8.24 -32.78
CA THR A 63 20.78 -7.96 -32.19
C THR A 63 20.88 -7.93 -30.66
N PRO A 64 21.53 -6.91 -30.08
CA PRO A 64 21.71 -6.83 -28.64
C PRO A 64 20.36 -6.67 -27.93
N VAL A 65 20.26 -7.21 -26.72
CA VAL A 65 19.12 -6.94 -25.84
C VAL A 65 19.17 -5.48 -25.39
N ASN A 66 18.03 -4.77 -25.56
CA ASN A 66 17.93 -3.38 -25.13
C ASN A 66 17.89 -3.31 -23.60
N GLN A 67 18.88 -2.64 -22.98
CA GLN A 67 18.92 -2.50 -21.53
C GLN A 67 17.77 -1.66 -20.95
N TYR A 68 17.05 -0.93 -21.78
CA TYR A 68 15.87 -0.14 -21.38
C TYR A 68 14.55 -0.81 -21.74
N SER A 69 14.58 -2.07 -22.16
CA SER A 69 13.38 -2.85 -22.36
C SER A 69 12.67 -3.19 -21.04
N SER A 70 11.38 -3.49 -21.12
CA SER A 70 10.59 -3.89 -19.96
C SER A 70 11.17 -5.12 -19.25
N ASP A 71 11.76 -6.05 -20.01
CA ASP A 71 12.34 -7.31 -19.51
C ASP A 71 13.60 -7.10 -18.67
N VAL A 72 14.28 -5.97 -18.85
CA VAL A 72 15.47 -5.59 -18.10
C VAL A 72 15.12 -4.60 -17.00
N MET A 73 14.37 -3.54 -17.33
CA MET A 73 14.09 -2.46 -16.39
C MET A 73 13.18 -2.89 -15.23
N ILE A 74 12.13 -3.69 -15.50
CA ILE A 74 11.19 -4.06 -14.45
C ILE A 74 11.82 -5.00 -13.41
N PRO A 75 12.52 -6.08 -13.78
CA PRO A 75 13.25 -6.90 -12.80
C PRO A 75 14.31 -6.12 -12.02
N ALA A 76 15.05 -5.22 -12.68
CA ALA A 76 16.02 -4.36 -12.02
C ALA A 76 15.37 -3.42 -11.00
N PHE A 77 14.23 -2.81 -11.38
CA PHE A 77 13.43 -1.98 -10.49
C PHE A 77 12.89 -2.75 -9.28
N LEU A 78 12.32 -3.92 -9.50
CA LEU A 78 11.85 -4.78 -8.42
C LEU A 78 12.99 -5.19 -7.49
N LYS A 79 14.17 -5.51 -8.04
CA LYS A 79 15.35 -5.83 -7.23
C LYS A 79 15.81 -4.67 -6.36
N ALA A 80 15.82 -3.46 -6.90
CA ALA A 80 16.31 -2.28 -6.18
C ALA A 80 15.33 -1.80 -5.11
N TYR A 81 14.03 -1.79 -5.43
CA TYR A 81 13.00 -1.13 -4.63
C TYR A 81 12.16 -2.06 -3.77
N THR A 82 12.30 -3.38 -3.91
CA THR A 82 11.54 -4.33 -3.12
C THR A 82 12.46 -5.29 -2.36
N SER A 83 11.96 -5.85 -1.25
CA SER A 83 12.66 -6.91 -0.52
C SER A 83 12.69 -8.24 -1.29
N MET A 84 11.99 -8.32 -2.41
CA MET A 84 11.87 -9.50 -3.26
C MET A 84 12.98 -9.60 -4.29
N GLY A 85 13.95 -8.70 -4.23
CA GLY A 85 15.06 -8.61 -5.13
C GLY A 85 15.92 -9.84 -5.20
N GLY A 86 15.54 -10.77 -6.06
CA GLY A 86 16.34 -11.91 -6.52
C GLY A 86 16.92 -11.63 -7.92
N ASN A 87 17.41 -12.69 -8.51
CA ASN A 87 17.86 -12.71 -9.90
C ASN A 87 16.73 -13.11 -10.88
N SER A 88 15.47 -13.05 -10.44
CA SER A 88 14.32 -13.37 -11.27
C SER A 88 14.15 -12.34 -12.37
N LEU A 89 13.96 -12.82 -13.60
CA LEU A 89 13.63 -12.00 -14.76
C LEU A 89 12.11 -11.80 -14.93
N SER A 90 11.31 -12.24 -13.97
CA SER A 90 9.87 -12.09 -14.04
C SER A 90 9.46 -10.63 -13.84
N VAL A 91 8.62 -10.16 -14.73
CA VAL A 91 7.94 -8.86 -14.64
C VAL A 91 6.94 -8.82 -13.48
N PHE A 92 6.39 -9.99 -13.11
CA PHE A 92 5.48 -10.14 -11.99
C PHE A 92 6.20 -10.79 -10.81
N PRO A 93 6.12 -10.17 -9.62
CA PRO A 93 6.67 -10.76 -8.42
C PRO A 93 5.98 -12.10 -8.08
N ALA A 94 6.74 -13.06 -7.60
CA ALA A 94 6.18 -14.34 -7.18
C ALA A 94 5.27 -14.14 -5.95
N LEU A 95 4.03 -14.63 -6.03
CA LEU A 95 3.04 -14.53 -4.95
C LEU A 95 3.53 -15.11 -3.62
N SER A 96 4.35 -16.17 -3.68
CA SER A 96 4.92 -16.84 -2.50
C SER A 96 5.88 -15.95 -1.69
N ARG A 97 6.41 -14.89 -2.27
CA ARG A 97 7.31 -13.93 -1.62
C ARG A 97 6.63 -12.64 -1.20
N MET A 98 5.34 -12.47 -1.51
CA MET A 98 4.58 -11.29 -1.14
C MET A 98 4.06 -11.41 0.27
N LEU A 99 4.36 -10.43 1.11
CA LEU A 99 3.74 -10.28 2.40
C LEU A 99 2.33 -9.65 2.22
N PRO A 100 1.33 -10.05 3.02
CA PRO A 100 0.03 -9.42 2.98
C PRO A 100 0.11 -7.96 3.47
N ASN A 101 -0.80 -7.12 3.01
CA ASN A 101 -1.03 -5.84 3.66
C ASN A 101 -1.57 -6.11 5.07
N TRP A 102 -1.17 -5.31 6.06
CA TRP A 102 -1.58 -5.53 7.45
C TRP A 102 -2.03 -4.25 8.13
N THR A 103 -2.87 -4.43 9.13
CA THR A 103 -3.24 -3.41 10.10
C THR A 103 -3.13 -4.01 11.49
N ILE A 104 -2.38 -3.36 12.36
CA ILE A 104 -2.16 -3.75 13.75
C ILE A 104 -2.82 -2.70 14.62
N ARG A 105 -3.66 -3.16 15.55
CA ARG A 105 -4.28 -2.32 16.58
C ARG A 105 -4.02 -2.95 17.94
N TYR A 106 -3.47 -2.16 18.84
CA TYR A 106 -3.15 -2.60 20.19
C TYR A 106 -3.83 -1.71 21.23
N SER A 107 -4.69 -2.30 22.05
CA SER A 107 -5.45 -1.62 23.11
C SER A 107 -5.06 -2.07 24.52
N GLY A 108 -4.00 -2.89 24.64
CA GLY A 108 -3.60 -3.49 25.92
C GLY A 108 -3.02 -2.53 26.95
N LEU A 109 -2.57 -1.33 26.54
CA LEU A 109 -2.01 -0.34 27.46
C LEU A 109 -3.01 0.11 28.54
N GLY A 110 -4.28 0.19 28.22
CA GLY A 110 -5.33 0.54 29.17
C GLY A 110 -5.52 -0.46 30.33
N ARG A 111 -4.88 -1.64 30.27
CA ARG A 111 -4.92 -2.63 31.37
C ARG A 111 -3.82 -2.42 32.40
N LEU A 112 -2.81 -1.60 32.10
CA LEU A 112 -1.74 -1.29 33.03
C LEU A 112 -2.27 -0.31 34.08
N PRO A 113 -1.95 -0.50 35.39
CA PRO A 113 -2.52 0.28 36.49
C PRO A 113 -2.37 1.79 36.28
N TRP A 114 -1.19 2.26 35.91
CA TRP A 114 -0.92 3.68 35.68
C TRP A 114 -1.78 4.26 34.53
N PHE A 115 -1.96 3.51 33.42
CA PHE A 115 -2.77 3.96 32.29
C PHE A 115 -4.26 3.97 32.62
N ASN A 116 -4.74 2.96 33.37
CA ASN A 116 -6.15 2.87 33.75
C ASN A 116 -6.57 3.97 34.72
N GLU A 117 -5.64 4.48 35.54
CA GLU A 117 -5.89 5.59 36.46
C GLU A 117 -6.10 6.92 35.72
N HIS A 118 -5.33 7.17 34.64
CA HIS A 118 -5.30 8.47 33.96
C HIS A 118 -6.12 8.52 32.68
N PHE A 119 -6.31 7.38 32.01
CA PHE A 119 -6.94 7.28 30.70
C PHE A 119 -8.09 6.29 30.69
N LYS A 120 -9.16 6.66 29.99
CA LYS A 120 -10.30 5.77 29.72
C LYS A 120 -9.93 4.72 28.67
N SER A 121 -9.14 5.09 27.66
CA SER A 121 -8.61 4.17 26.67
C SER A 121 -7.37 4.72 26.01
N VAL A 122 -6.43 3.81 25.68
CA VAL A 122 -5.24 4.11 24.90
C VAL A 122 -5.11 3.03 23.83
N ASN A 123 -5.12 3.45 22.57
CA ASN A 123 -4.98 2.56 21.42
C ASN A 123 -3.77 2.98 20.59
N ILE A 124 -2.98 2.00 20.18
CA ILE A 124 -1.90 2.17 19.22
C ILE A 124 -2.31 1.52 17.92
N ASN A 125 -2.11 2.22 16.82
CA ASN A 125 -2.48 1.78 15.48
C ASN A 125 -1.26 1.83 14.56
N HIS A 126 -1.10 0.79 13.75
CA HIS A 126 -0.13 0.71 12.67
C HIS A 126 -0.78 0.05 11.46
N SER A 127 -0.59 0.62 10.27
CA SER A 127 -1.12 0.04 9.04
C SER A 127 -0.14 0.21 7.90
N TYR A 128 0.08 -0.86 7.16
CA TYR A 128 0.89 -0.87 5.95
C TYR A 128 0.12 -1.45 4.78
N LYS A 129 0.16 -0.74 3.66
CA LYS A 129 -0.42 -1.17 2.38
C LYS A 129 0.56 -0.88 1.26
N SER A 130 0.78 -1.88 0.40
CA SER A 130 1.55 -1.71 -0.83
C SER A 130 0.84 -2.34 -2.01
N VAL A 131 0.91 -1.67 -3.15
CA VAL A 131 0.31 -2.11 -4.41
C VAL A 131 1.33 -1.95 -5.52
N PHE A 132 1.66 -3.06 -6.19
CA PHE A 132 2.35 -3.05 -7.47
C PHE A 132 1.32 -3.09 -8.59
N ALA A 133 1.46 -2.21 -9.56
CA ALA A 133 0.57 -2.14 -10.70
C ALA A 133 1.36 -2.02 -12.02
N VAL A 134 0.91 -2.74 -13.03
CA VAL A 134 1.29 -2.55 -14.42
C VAL A 134 0.27 -1.59 -15.02
N GLY A 135 0.71 -0.39 -15.42
CA GLY A 135 -0.18 0.69 -15.84
C GLY A 135 -0.81 0.43 -17.20
N SER A 136 0.03 0.19 -18.21
CA SER A 136 -0.44 -0.13 -19.56
C SER A 136 0.52 -1.08 -20.24
N TYR A 137 -0.03 -1.93 -21.10
CA TYR A 137 0.74 -2.84 -21.94
C TYR A 137 0.05 -3.02 -23.29
N ASN A 138 0.85 -3.28 -24.31
CA ASN A 138 0.42 -3.65 -25.65
C ASN A 138 1.10 -4.96 -26.04
N SER A 139 0.45 -5.79 -26.83
CA SER A 139 1.08 -6.97 -27.42
C SER A 139 1.63 -6.63 -28.81
N TYR A 140 2.83 -7.09 -29.08
CA TYR A 140 3.38 -6.95 -30.45
C TYR A 140 2.72 -7.93 -31.40
N SER A 141 2.18 -7.44 -32.50
CA SER A 141 1.58 -8.28 -33.55
C SER A 141 2.58 -9.16 -34.30
N THR A 142 3.86 -8.75 -34.30
CA THR A 142 4.97 -9.47 -34.97
C THR A 142 5.79 -10.32 -33.99
N PHE A 143 5.31 -10.51 -32.76
CA PHE A 143 6.01 -11.31 -31.75
C PHE A 143 5.97 -12.79 -32.11
N GLN A 144 7.13 -13.42 -32.06
CA GLN A 144 7.27 -14.88 -32.18
C GLN A 144 7.97 -15.40 -30.93
N GLU A 145 7.22 -16.18 -30.14
CA GLU A 145 7.70 -16.73 -28.88
C GLU A 145 8.77 -17.81 -29.12
N TYR A 146 9.83 -17.74 -28.32
CA TYR A 146 10.85 -18.75 -28.26
C TYR A 146 10.70 -19.61 -27.00
N MET A 147 10.68 -18.98 -25.81
CA MET A 147 10.60 -19.67 -24.51
C MET A 147 10.09 -18.75 -23.40
N ASN A 148 9.15 -19.26 -22.60
CA ASN A 148 8.69 -18.57 -21.36
C ASN A 148 8.31 -17.10 -21.52
N GLY A 149 7.65 -16.73 -22.60
CA GLY A 149 7.24 -15.35 -22.88
C GLY A 149 8.35 -14.47 -23.47
N LEU A 150 9.54 -15.01 -23.68
CA LEU A 150 10.62 -14.36 -24.41
C LEU A 150 10.61 -14.81 -25.87
N GLY A 151 10.93 -13.92 -26.78
CA GLY A 151 10.95 -14.20 -28.19
C GLY A 151 11.53 -13.03 -28.96
N PHE A 152 11.14 -12.92 -30.21
CA PHE A 152 11.61 -11.90 -31.11
C PHE A 152 10.43 -11.08 -31.67
N VAL A 153 10.61 -9.79 -31.77
CA VAL A 153 9.74 -8.90 -32.51
C VAL A 153 10.45 -8.52 -33.80
N SER A 154 9.81 -8.74 -34.93
CA SER A 154 10.37 -8.31 -36.22
C SER A 154 9.97 -6.87 -36.52
N ASP A 155 10.95 -6.04 -36.89
CA ASP A 155 10.70 -4.71 -37.40
C ASP A 155 9.88 -4.79 -38.71
N ALA A 156 8.79 -4.04 -38.78
CA ALA A 156 7.87 -4.12 -39.91
C ALA A 156 8.48 -3.60 -41.24
N THR A 157 9.51 -2.79 -41.16
CA THR A 157 10.12 -2.16 -42.34
C THR A 157 11.35 -2.96 -42.80
N THR A 158 12.20 -3.36 -41.87
CA THR A 158 13.49 -3.99 -42.19
C THR A 158 13.44 -5.52 -42.06
N GLY A 159 12.41 -6.06 -41.37
CA GLY A 159 12.33 -7.49 -41.02
C GLY A 159 13.37 -7.94 -40.01
N ASN A 160 14.18 -7.03 -39.44
CA ASN A 160 15.19 -7.39 -38.46
C ASN A 160 14.57 -7.87 -37.17
N PRO A 161 14.95 -9.04 -36.64
CA PRO A 161 14.45 -9.55 -35.38
C PRO A 161 15.15 -8.85 -34.22
N SER A 162 14.37 -8.44 -33.22
CA SER A 162 14.87 -7.86 -31.97
C SER A 162 14.39 -8.68 -30.80
N PRO A 163 15.27 -9.07 -29.86
CA PRO A 163 14.87 -9.76 -28.62
C PRO A 163 13.88 -8.92 -27.84
N SER A 164 12.74 -9.51 -27.47
CA SER A 164 11.68 -8.82 -26.73
C SER A 164 10.79 -9.81 -26.02
N SER A 165 10.03 -9.35 -25.01
CA SER A 165 8.88 -10.08 -24.51
C SER A 165 7.64 -9.85 -25.37
N MET A 166 6.63 -10.68 -25.16
CA MET A 166 5.33 -10.57 -25.84
C MET A 166 4.66 -9.21 -25.56
N PHE A 167 4.85 -8.67 -24.38
CA PHE A 167 4.19 -7.45 -23.94
C PHE A 167 5.14 -6.27 -23.90
N ASN A 168 4.77 -5.22 -24.59
CA ASN A 168 5.39 -3.91 -24.43
C ASN A 168 4.71 -3.19 -23.26
N ILE A 169 5.34 -3.22 -22.10
CA ILE A 169 4.85 -2.54 -20.90
C ILE A 169 5.34 -1.11 -20.90
N SER A 170 4.41 -0.15 -20.89
CA SER A 170 4.76 1.27 -20.93
C SER A 170 5.10 1.83 -19.55
N GLN A 171 4.51 1.27 -18.48
CA GLN A 171 4.68 1.81 -17.14
C GLN A 171 4.40 0.77 -16.07
N VAL A 172 5.18 0.81 -14.99
CA VAL A 172 4.89 0.11 -13.73
C VAL A 172 4.97 1.05 -12.56
N SER A 173 4.19 0.80 -11.53
CA SER A 173 4.20 1.61 -10.31
C SER A 173 4.15 0.77 -9.04
N ILE A 174 4.76 1.30 -7.97
CA ILE A 174 4.64 0.81 -6.61
C ILE A 174 4.11 1.94 -5.74
N ASN A 175 2.96 1.72 -5.13
CA ASN A 175 2.38 2.63 -4.16
C ASN A 175 2.49 2.01 -2.77
N GLU A 176 3.20 2.67 -1.87
CA GLU A 176 3.34 2.26 -0.46
C GLU A 176 2.72 3.30 0.44
N SER A 177 1.96 2.84 1.43
CA SER A 177 1.32 3.70 2.41
C SER A 177 1.39 3.09 3.80
N PHE A 178 2.02 3.82 4.71
CA PHE A 178 1.89 3.65 6.15
C PHE A 178 0.85 4.66 6.64
N SER A 179 -0.36 4.21 6.87
CA SER A 179 -1.47 5.09 7.26
C SER A 179 -2.27 4.48 8.43
N PRO A 180 -1.79 4.70 9.68
CA PRO A 180 -0.56 5.37 10.08
C PRO A 180 0.68 4.43 10.12
N LEU A 181 1.89 5.01 10.06
CA LEU A 181 3.12 4.32 10.46
C LEU A 181 3.13 4.10 11.98
N LEU A 182 2.76 5.13 12.74
CA LEU A 182 2.48 5.07 14.17
C LEU A 182 1.30 6.00 14.45
N GLY A 183 0.24 5.43 15.02
CA GLY A 183 -0.94 6.18 15.46
C GLY A 183 -1.21 5.89 16.92
N MET A 184 -1.61 6.92 17.66
CA MET A 184 -2.03 6.83 19.04
C MET A 184 -3.34 7.58 19.22
N ASP A 185 -4.35 6.87 19.71
CA ASP A 185 -5.65 7.43 20.08
C ASP A 185 -5.82 7.29 21.59
N VAL A 186 -5.92 8.43 22.29
CA VAL A 186 -6.05 8.49 23.74
C VAL A 186 -7.37 9.14 24.10
N THR A 187 -8.14 8.47 24.95
CA THR A 187 -9.34 9.04 25.57
C THR A 187 -9.08 9.20 27.05
N PHE A 188 -9.19 10.43 27.52
CA PHE A 188 -9.03 10.77 28.95
C PHE A 188 -10.33 10.51 29.73
N ASN A 189 -10.22 10.44 31.05
CA ASN A 189 -11.36 10.22 31.95
C ASN A 189 -12.40 11.36 31.87
N ASN A 190 -12.00 12.55 31.47
CA ASN A 190 -12.88 13.71 31.25
C ASN A 190 -13.55 13.74 29.86
N ASN A 191 -13.53 12.63 29.10
CA ASN A 191 -14.05 12.50 27.74
C ASN A 191 -13.35 13.37 26.67
N MET A 192 -12.19 13.91 26.99
CA MET A 192 -11.31 14.51 25.99
C MET A 192 -10.63 13.38 25.18
N THR A 193 -10.55 13.53 23.88
CA THR A 193 -9.83 12.61 22.99
C THR A 193 -8.67 13.35 22.34
N VAL A 194 -7.53 12.69 22.27
CA VAL A 194 -6.36 13.17 21.53
C VAL A 194 -5.93 12.07 20.58
N LYS A 195 -5.75 12.44 19.33
CA LYS A 195 -5.25 11.57 18.27
C LYS A 195 -3.96 12.14 17.74
N ALA A 196 -2.92 11.31 17.64
CA ALA A 196 -1.66 11.65 17.00
C ALA A 196 -1.28 10.54 16.03
N GLU A 197 -1.03 10.87 14.77
CA GLU A 197 -0.64 9.92 13.74
C GLU A 197 0.56 10.45 12.97
N TYR A 198 1.53 9.58 12.74
CA TYR A 198 2.58 9.78 11.75
C TYR A 198 2.31 8.90 10.55
N ARG A 199 2.16 9.52 9.38
CA ARG A 199 1.88 8.85 8.11
C ARG A 199 3.04 9.01 7.16
N GLN A 200 3.28 7.99 6.35
CA GLN A 200 4.27 8.03 5.29
C GLN A 200 3.68 7.38 4.03
N THR A 201 3.74 8.08 2.93
CA THR A 201 3.30 7.56 1.63
C THR A 201 4.43 7.72 0.63
N ARG A 202 4.70 6.67 -0.15
CA ARG A 202 5.67 6.69 -1.23
C ARG A 202 5.04 6.16 -2.51
N VAL A 203 5.27 6.89 -3.60
CA VAL A 203 4.86 6.51 -4.95
C VAL A 203 6.11 6.41 -5.81
N LEU A 204 6.32 5.23 -6.36
CA LEU A 204 7.37 4.93 -7.32
C LEU A 204 6.72 4.68 -8.68
N ASN A 205 7.18 5.34 -9.70
CA ASN A 205 6.66 5.21 -11.04
C ASN A 205 7.79 5.08 -12.04
N LEU A 206 7.91 3.91 -12.66
CA LEU A 206 8.89 3.63 -13.71
C LEU A 206 8.18 3.67 -15.07
N SER A 207 8.56 4.64 -15.89
CA SER A 207 8.12 4.77 -17.28
C SER A 207 9.17 4.18 -18.22
N MET A 208 8.78 3.19 -19.02
CA MET A 208 9.65 2.63 -20.05
C MET A 208 9.71 3.55 -21.29
N THR A 209 8.62 4.27 -21.54
CA THR A 209 8.52 5.15 -22.72
C THR A 209 9.48 6.35 -22.65
N SER A 210 9.59 6.97 -21.47
CA SER A 210 10.50 8.10 -21.23
C SER A 210 11.81 7.67 -20.56
N VAL A 211 11.98 6.38 -20.22
CA VAL A 211 13.14 5.85 -19.50
C VAL A 211 13.39 6.63 -18.20
N GLN A 212 12.33 6.88 -17.44
CA GLN A 212 12.37 7.70 -16.24
C GLN A 212 11.79 6.97 -15.04
N LEU A 213 12.42 7.17 -13.89
CA LEU A 213 11.92 6.74 -12.60
C LEU A 213 11.56 7.97 -11.77
N ASN A 214 10.29 8.08 -11.41
CA ASN A 214 9.79 9.12 -10.52
C ASN A 214 9.57 8.51 -9.12
N GLU A 215 10.08 9.18 -8.09
CA GLU A 215 9.87 8.83 -6.70
C GLU A 215 9.29 10.04 -5.97
N ALA A 216 8.11 9.88 -5.37
CA ALA A 216 7.48 10.87 -4.53
C ALA A 216 7.31 10.30 -3.12
N LEU A 217 7.82 11.01 -2.12
CA LEU A 217 7.74 10.65 -0.71
C LEU A 217 7.03 11.77 0.06
N SER A 218 5.95 11.43 0.76
CA SER A 218 5.25 12.32 1.69
C SER A 218 5.34 11.77 3.11
N LYS A 219 5.54 12.67 4.07
CA LYS A 219 5.57 12.39 5.50
C LYS A 219 4.72 13.43 6.21
N ASP A 220 3.67 12.95 6.88
CA ASP A 220 2.66 13.82 7.45
C ASP A 220 2.43 13.51 8.92
N TRP A 221 2.30 14.56 9.74
CA TRP A 221 1.82 14.49 11.10
C TRP A 221 0.36 14.93 11.15
N VAL A 222 -0.50 14.10 11.71
CA VAL A 222 -1.92 14.42 11.92
C VAL A 222 -2.17 14.42 13.41
N ILE A 223 -2.55 15.58 13.94
CA ILE A 223 -2.89 15.75 15.35
C ILE A 223 -4.33 16.21 15.42
N GLY A 224 -5.15 15.46 16.15
CA GLY A 224 -6.55 15.76 16.36
C GLY A 224 -6.87 15.86 17.85
N ARG A 225 -7.78 16.76 18.21
CA ARG A 225 -8.33 16.90 19.55
C ARG A 225 -9.86 16.88 19.47
N GLY A 226 -10.49 16.08 20.32
CA GLY A 226 -11.94 16.06 20.44
C GLY A 226 -12.38 16.16 21.89
N TYR A 227 -13.58 16.64 22.11
CA TYR A 227 -14.25 16.66 23.41
C TYR A 227 -15.70 16.22 23.25
N ARG A 228 -16.11 15.25 24.07
CA ARG A 228 -17.48 14.76 24.08
C ARG A 228 -18.21 15.25 25.34
N ILE A 229 -19.28 16.00 25.11
CA ILE A 229 -20.19 16.44 26.16
C ILE A 229 -21.35 15.45 26.21
N ASN A 230 -21.45 14.71 27.31
CA ASN A 230 -22.58 13.80 27.54
C ASN A 230 -23.78 14.61 28.07
N ASN A 231 -24.98 14.21 27.66
CA ASN A 231 -26.25 14.86 28.06
C ASN A 231 -26.30 16.35 27.71
N PHE A 232 -25.90 16.71 26.46
CA PHE A 232 -25.96 18.06 25.98
C PHE A 232 -27.43 18.42 25.67
N ASP A 233 -28.00 19.37 26.45
CA ASP A 233 -29.32 19.90 26.23
C ASP A 233 -29.23 21.25 25.53
N VAL A 234 -29.56 21.30 24.24
CA VAL A 234 -29.40 22.48 23.37
C VAL A 234 -30.43 23.59 23.70
N PHE A 235 -31.57 23.22 24.27
CA PHE A 235 -32.70 24.15 24.42
C PHE A 235 -33.30 24.24 25.83
N GLY A 236 -32.71 23.55 26.83
CA GLY A 236 -33.24 23.58 28.20
C GLY A 236 -34.65 22.97 28.36
N TRP A 237 -35.10 22.21 27.35
CA TRP A 237 -36.41 21.54 27.35
C TRP A 237 -36.32 20.09 27.81
N GLY A 238 -35.28 19.74 28.50
CA GLY A 238 -35.22 18.48 29.23
C GLY A 238 -36.32 18.49 30.32
N ALA A 239 -37.35 17.70 30.10
CA ALA A 239 -38.42 17.55 31.08
C ALA A 239 -37.77 17.23 32.44
N LYS A 240 -37.92 18.17 33.39
CA LYS A 240 -37.63 17.92 34.80
C LYS A 240 -38.46 16.70 35.18
N ALA A 241 -37.84 15.54 35.29
CA ALA A 241 -38.46 14.38 35.91
C ALA A 241 -38.82 14.83 37.34
N SER A 242 -40.05 15.18 37.57
CA SER A 242 -40.56 15.48 38.88
C SER A 242 -40.44 14.20 39.71
N ARG A 243 -39.50 14.20 40.64
CA ARG A 243 -39.49 13.24 41.71
C ARG A 243 -40.76 13.47 42.56
N SER A 244 -41.85 12.81 42.21
CA SER A 244 -42.99 12.74 43.11
C SER A 244 -42.54 11.87 44.30
N LYS A 245 -42.29 12.51 45.44
CA LYS A 245 -42.20 11.83 46.73
C LYS A 245 -43.58 11.31 47.02
N SER A 246 -43.84 10.05 46.74
CA SER A 246 -44.99 9.33 47.30
C SER A 246 -44.71 9.06 48.78
N LYS A 247 -45.32 9.85 49.60
CA LYS A 247 -45.39 9.68 51.06
C LYS A 247 -46.47 8.63 51.35
N GLY A 248 -46.12 7.65 52.17
CA GLY A 248 -46.79 6.41 52.46
C GLY A 248 -48.28 6.40 52.79
N GLY A 249 -48.83 5.22 52.74
CA GLY A 249 -50.21 4.88 53.21
C GLY A 249 -50.63 3.48 52.79
N ASN A 250 -50.30 2.52 53.61
CA ASN A 250 -51.07 1.39 54.16
C ASN A 250 -52.03 0.55 53.29
N LYS A 251 -51.72 -0.75 53.24
CA LYS A 251 -52.53 -2.02 53.44
C LYS A 251 -53.61 -2.38 52.41
N ASN A 252 -53.39 -3.64 51.97
CA ASN A 252 -54.34 -4.71 51.66
C ASN A 252 -55.23 -4.64 50.43
N ALA A 253 -55.00 -5.48 49.50
CA ALA A 253 -55.85 -6.57 49.09
C ALA A 253 -55.47 -7.16 47.75
N ALA A 254 -55.47 -8.43 47.65
CA ALA A 254 -55.24 -9.21 46.43
C ALA A 254 -56.22 -8.86 45.31
N ASN A 255 -55.76 -8.74 44.10
CA ASN A 255 -56.40 -9.42 42.99
C ASN A 255 -55.51 -9.48 41.74
N LYS A 256 -55.78 -10.51 40.97
CA LYS A 256 -55.07 -11.04 39.82
C LYS A 256 -55.14 -10.16 38.58
N ASN A 257 -54.13 -10.34 37.74
CA ASN A 257 -54.12 -10.13 36.27
C ASN A 257 -54.37 -8.72 35.76
N ALA A 258 -53.27 -7.99 35.55
CA ALA A 258 -53.18 -7.03 34.45
C ALA A 258 -51.76 -7.03 33.93
N SER A 259 -51.62 -7.42 32.67
CA SER A 259 -50.41 -7.28 31.84
C SER A 259 -49.98 -5.81 31.83
N THR A 260 -48.97 -5.49 32.63
CA THR A 260 -48.41 -4.13 32.61
C THR A 260 -47.32 -4.07 31.56
N THR A 261 -47.68 -3.59 30.39
CA THR A 261 -46.73 -3.15 29.39
C THR A 261 -45.88 -2.05 30.02
N LYS A 262 -44.65 -2.36 30.41
CA LYS A 262 -43.64 -1.37 30.79
C LYS A 262 -43.29 -0.57 29.55
N THR A 263 -43.85 0.60 29.41
CA THR A 263 -43.35 1.61 28.46
C THR A 263 -41.98 2.04 28.97
N VAL A 264 -40.94 1.51 28.39
CA VAL A 264 -39.57 2.02 28.57
C VAL A 264 -39.53 3.36 27.84
N GLN A 265 -39.63 4.45 28.58
CA GLN A 265 -39.26 5.75 28.03
C GLN A 265 -37.75 5.74 27.78
N THR A 266 -37.35 5.50 26.53
CA THR A 266 -36.02 5.76 26.06
C THR A 266 -35.82 7.28 26.00
N GLY A 267 -35.26 7.83 27.08
CA GLY A 267 -34.72 9.19 27.03
C GLY A 267 -33.65 9.22 25.95
N THR A 268 -33.87 10.02 24.91
CA THR A 268 -32.87 10.30 23.89
C THR A 268 -31.74 11.11 24.51
N ASN A 269 -30.66 10.43 24.87
CA ASN A 269 -29.43 11.10 25.29
C ASN A 269 -28.79 11.72 24.03
N HIS A 270 -28.80 13.03 23.95
CA HIS A 270 -28.09 13.75 22.89
C HIS A 270 -26.65 13.98 23.34
N ASP A 271 -25.72 13.40 22.61
CA ASP A 271 -24.29 13.61 22.84
C ASP A 271 -23.74 14.57 21.78
N LEU A 272 -23.09 15.64 22.19
CA LEU A 272 -22.35 16.53 21.30
C LEU A 272 -20.90 16.14 21.25
N THR A 273 -20.39 15.86 20.05
CA THR A 273 -18.96 15.60 19.82
C THR A 273 -18.36 16.73 19.00
N LEU A 274 -17.39 17.42 19.57
CA LEU A 274 -16.57 18.43 18.90
C LEU A 274 -15.25 17.75 18.47
N ARG A 275 -14.86 17.91 17.22
CA ARG A 275 -13.63 17.38 16.65
C ARG A 275 -12.82 18.48 15.97
#